data_4702f63ddf345ec59712d795c9cd2792
#
_entry.id   4702f63ddf345ec59712d795c9cd2792
#
_cell.length_a   1.000
_cell.length_b   1.000
_cell.length_c   1.000
_cell.angle_alpha   90.00
_cell.angle_beta   90.00
_cell.angle_gamma   90.00
#
_symmetry.space_group_name_H-M   'P 1'
#
loop_
_entity.id
_entity.type
_entity.pdbx_description
1 polymer ?
#
loop_
_entity_poly.entity_id
_entity_poly.type
_entity_poly.pdbx_seq_one_letter_code
_entity_poly.pdbx_strand_id
1 'polypeptide(L)'
;MQKLFNEKRKKRIFDIIQIGKRNDFISRAFDIFIVAVILVNLAILFMETFEQLNQYTDIFRRIEAVTVVIFCIEYILRIWTAEYLYPDQKGIKAVLRFLLSFDGIVDLCTILPFFFLSGFVVFRMLRVVRIFHLFRINAYYDSFNVITSVLYEKRNQIISSVFIILVLMMASSLCMYSAEHDIQPDVFNNAFSGMWWSISTILTVGYGDIYPVTVLGRIMAIFISFLGVGAVAIPTGIISAGFVEQYTQLQNQSKVNTGVRGTVSVTVGSDSPFLNLTVQQIESGFGIDVIAVVRKGAVILPSDSYRIEEGDILLYQTYTRTT
;
A
#
# COMPACT_ATOMS: atom_id res chain seq x y z
N MET A 1 -13.63 -11.04 39.88
CA MET A 1 -14.80 -10.72 39.01
C MET A 1 -14.70 -9.38 38.34
N GLN A 2 -14.39 -8.27 39.03
CA GLN A 2 -14.26 -6.93 38.43
C GLN A 2 -13.15 -6.80 37.37
N LYS A 3 -11.96 -7.41 37.56
CA LYS A 3 -10.87 -7.38 36.57
C LYS A 3 -11.25 -8.05 35.25
N LEU A 4 -11.88 -9.21 35.30
CA LEU A 4 -12.35 -9.97 34.12
C LEU A 4 -13.45 -9.20 33.35
N PHE A 5 -14.31 -8.47 34.09
CA PHE A 5 -15.36 -7.67 33.48
C PHE A 5 -14.78 -6.42 32.76
N ASN A 6 -13.75 -5.83 33.34
CA ASN A 6 -13.04 -4.68 32.75
C ASN A 6 -12.24 -5.08 31.51
N GLU A 7 -11.60 -6.25 31.51
CA GLU A 7 -10.88 -6.77 30.34
C GLU A 7 -11.85 -7.11 29.18
N LYS A 8 -13.01 -7.70 29.47
CA LYS A 8 -14.04 -7.96 28.45
C LYS A 8 -14.55 -6.67 27.81
N ARG A 9 -14.77 -5.61 28.60
CA ARG A 9 -15.19 -4.30 28.10
C ARG A 9 -14.09 -3.66 27.25
N LYS A 10 -12.84 -3.67 27.71
CA LYS A 10 -11.69 -3.14 27.00
C LYS A 10 -11.52 -3.82 25.65
N LYS A 11 -11.62 -5.16 25.61
CA LYS A 11 -11.58 -5.92 24.37
C LYS A 11 -12.75 -5.60 23.43
N ARG A 12 -13.96 -5.44 23.96
CA ARG A 12 -15.13 -5.05 23.15
C ARG A 12 -14.96 -3.66 22.52
N ILE A 13 -14.43 -2.70 23.26
CA ILE A 13 -14.14 -1.35 22.74
C ILE A 13 -13.05 -1.43 21.68
N PHE A 14 -11.99 -2.20 21.90
CA PHE A 14 -10.98 -2.47 20.90
C PHE A 14 -11.58 -3.05 19.60
N ASP A 15 -12.44 -4.07 19.72
CA ASP A 15 -13.12 -4.70 18.58
C ASP A 15 -14.04 -3.75 17.80
N ILE A 16 -14.58 -2.70 18.45
CA ILE A 16 -15.42 -1.67 17.82
C ILE A 16 -14.57 -0.62 17.10
N ILE A 17 -13.46 -0.20 17.72
CA ILE A 17 -12.61 0.89 17.20
C ILE A 17 -11.62 0.38 16.16
N GLN A 18 -11.23 -0.90 16.27
CA GLN A 18 -10.33 -1.52 15.31
C GLN A 18 -11.09 -1.87 14.03
N ILE A 19 -10.73 -1.20 12.95
CA ILE A 19 -11.28 -1.45 11.62
C ILE A 19 -10.94 -2.90 11.20
N GLY A 20 -11.91 -3.70 10.79
CA GLY A 20 -11.60 -5.02 10.21
C GLY A 20 -12.48 -6.20 10.63
N LYS A 21 -13.40 -6.09 11.59
CA LYS A 21 -14.31 -7.20 11.90
C LYS A 21 -15.60 -7.12 11.07
N ARG A 22 -15.63 -7.86 9.95
CA ARG A 22 -16.74 -7.91 8.99
C ARG A 22 -18.11 -8.27 9.61
N ASN A 23 -18.16 -8.93 10.76
CA ASN A 23 -19.37 -9.56 11.29
C ASN A 23 -20.06 -8.77 12.40
N ASP A 24 -19.56 -7.61 12.81
CA ASP A 24 -20.16 -6.82 13.88
C ASP A 24 -20.79 -5.53 13.32
N PHE A 25 -22.14 -5.45 13.41
CA PHE A 25 -22.90 -4.27 12.97
C PHE A 25 -22.45 -2.97 13.67
N ILE A 26 -22.12 -3.06 14.96
CA ILE A 26 -21.71 -1.88 15.76
C ILE A 26 -20.34 -1.35 15.29
N SER A 27 -19.39 -2.24 15.02
CA SER A 27 -18.07 -1.84 14.48
C SER A 27 -18.23 -1.16 13.12
N ARG A 28 -19.04 -1.73 12.23
CA ARG A 28 -19.31 -1.12 10.91
C ARG A 28 -20.00 0.24 11.01
N ALA A 29 -20.96 0.39 11.92
CA ALA A 29 -21.64 1.66 12.15
C ALA A 29 -20.66 2.74 12.67
N PHE A 30 -19.72 2.35 13.56
CA PHE A 30 -18.67 3.22 14.06
C PHE A 30 -17.71 3.64 12.93
N ASP A 31 -17.29 2.72 12.08
CA ASP A 31 -16.44 3.01 10.93
C ASP A 31 -17.09 4.03 9.99
N ILE A 32 -18.37 3.80 9.63
CA ILE A 32 -19.14 4.73 8.79
C ILE A 32 -19.28 6.10 9.45
N PHE A 33 -19.53 6.12 10.76
CA PHE A 33 -19.63 7.36 11.52
C PHE A 33 -18.32 8.16 11.49
N ILE A 34 -17.18 7.52 11.75
CA ILE A 34 -15.87 8.17 11.70
C ILE A 34 -15.57 8.70 10.29
N VAL A 35 -15.89 7.93 9.25
CA VAL A 35 -15.77 8.37 7.86
C VAL A 35 -16.59 9.64 7.61
N ALA A 36 -17.84 9.64 8.04
CA ALA A 36 -18.72 10.80 7.86
C ALA A 36 -18.15 12.04 8.59
N VAL A 37 -17.64 11.86 9.80
CA VAL A 37 -16.98 12.94 10.58
C VAL A 37 -15.75 13.49 9.84
N ILE A 38 -14.91 12.62 9.26
CA ILE A 38 -13.74 13.01 8.47
C ILE A 38 -14.18 13.79 7.23
N LEU A 39 -15.17 13.29 6.50
CA LEU A 39 -15.68 13.96 5.28
C LEU A 39 -16.29 15.33 5.59
N VAL A 40 -17.06 15.45 6.67
CA VAL A 40 -17.60 16.74 7.13
C VAL A 40 -16.48 17.70 7.47
N ASN A 41 -15.46 17.24 8.20
CA ASN A 41 -14.33 18.08 8.57
C ASN A 41 -13.53 18.56 7.34
N LEU A 42 -13.29 17.68 6.34
CA LEU A 42 -12.65 18.05 5.09
C LEU A 42 -13.51 19.01 4.27
N ALA A 43 -14.83 18.81 4.23
CA ALA A 43 -15.74 19.72 3.53
C ALA A 43 -15.70 21.13 4.15
N ILE A 44 -15.65 21.25 5.48
CA ILE A 44 -15.50 22.54 6.17
C ILE A 44 -14.17 23.19 5.80
N LEU A 45 -13.07 22.43 5.85
CA LEU A 45 -11.75 22.94 5.48
C LEU A 45 -11.76 23.50 4.02
N PHE A 46 -12.50 22.85 3.13
CA PHE A 46 -12.69 23.32 1.76
C PHE A 46 -13.55 24.58 1.71
N MET A 47 -14.66 24.62 2.44
CA MET A 47 -15.57 25.76 2.51
C MET A 47 -14.91 27.01 3.12
N GLU A 48 -14.01 26.84 4.09
CA GLU A 48 -13.24 27.95 4.68
C GLU A 48 -12.35 28.68 3.66
N THR A 49 -12.07 28.10 2.50
CA THR A 49 -11.28 28.77 1.43
C THR A 49 -12.09 29.76 0.60
N PHE A 50 -13.43 29.75 0.68
CA PHE A 50 -14.30 30.62 -0.08
C PHE A 50 -14.61 31.91 0.68
N GLU A 51 -14.21 33.06 0.16
CA GLU A 51 -14.48 34.37 0.78
C GLU A 51 -15.98 34.65 0.98
N GLN A 52 -16.83 34.14 0.06
CA GLN A 52 -18.29 34.29 0.15
C GLN A 52 -18.90 33.61 1.38
N LEU A 53 -18.20 32.66 1.97
CA LEU A 53 -18.65 31.87 3.13
C LEU A 53 -18.10 32.40 4.45
N ASN A 54 -17.35 33.51 4.46
CA ASN A 54 -16.76 34.10 5.66
C ASN A 54 -17.80 34.42 6.74
N GLN A 55 -19.05 34.69 6.36
CA GLN A 55 -20.15 34.91 7.33
C GLN A 55 -20.47 33.67 8.18
N TYR A 56 -20.08 32.47 7.75
CA TYR A 56 -20.31 31.18 8.43
C TYR A 56 -19.10 30.69 9.22
N THR A 57 -18.03 31.46 9.31
CA THR A 57 -16.77 31.05 9.98
C THR A 57 -17.00 30.58 11.42
N ASP A 58 -17.90 31.21 12.17
CA ASP A 58 -18.20 30.78 13.55
C ASP A 58 -18.90 29.42 13.58
N ILE A 59 -19.73 29.10 12.60
CA ILE A 59 -20.39 27.80 12.45
C ILE A 59 -19.34 26.75 12.10
N PHE A 60 -18.47 27.03 11.13
CA PHE A 60 -17.39 26.13 10.73
C PHE A 60 -16.46 25.81 11.91
N ARG A 61 -16.06 26.80 12.68
CA ARG A 61 -15.24 26.61 13.87
C ARG A 61 -15.92 25.76 14.94
N ARG A 62 -17.24 25.90 15.15
CA ARG A 62 -17.99 25.04 16.09
C ARG A 62 -18.04 23.60 15.61
N ILE A 63 -18.29 23.35 14.32
CA ILE A 63 -18.32 22.00 13.76
C ILE A 63 -16.91 21.39 13.79
N GLU A 64 -15.87 22.18 13.47
CA GLU A 64 -14.49 21.73 13.62
C GLU A 64 -14.17 21.33 15.07
N ALA A 65 -14.57 22.12 16.05
CA ALA A 65 -14.38 21.80 17.47
C ALA A 65 -15.04 20.48 17.86
N VAL A 66 -16.29 20.26 17.43
CA VAL A 66 -17.03 19.01 17.69
C VAL A 66 -16.32 17.81 17.05
N THR A 67 -15.91 17.93 15.78
CA THR A 67 -15.20 16.84 15.07
C THR A 67 -13.86 16.52 15.71
N VAL A 68 -13.11 17.54 16.16
CA VAL A 68 -11.83 17.34 16.87
C VAL A 68 -12.04 16.66 18.22
N VAL A 69 -13.09 17.00 18.96
CA VAL A 69 -13.43 16.29 20.22
C VAL A 69 -13.70 14.81 19.95
N ILE A 70 -14.40 14.47 18.87
CA ILE A 70 -14.64 13.08 18.47
C ILE A 70 -13.30 12.38 18.19
N PHE A 71 -12.40 12.99 17.43
CA PHE A 71 -11.07 12.43 17.16
C PHE A 71 -10.21 12.29 18.44
N CYS A 72 -10.30 13.25 19.38
CA CYS A 72 -9.64 13.12 20.68
C CYS A 72 -10.13 11.91 21.46
N ILE A 73 -11.45 11.71 21.51
CA ILE A 73 -12.05 10.55 22.19
C ILE A 73 -11.57 9.23 21.51
N GLU A 74 -11.63 9.17 20.19
CA GLU A 74 -11.13 8.02 19.43
C GLU A 74 -9.65 7.73 19.75
N TYR A 75 -8.80 8.76 19.71
CA TYR A 75 -7.37 8.63 20.00
C TYR A 75 -7.08 8.13 21.41
N ILE A 76 -7.76 8.69 22.41
CA ILE A 76 -7.64 8.25 23.81
C ILE A 76 -8.06 6.77 23.94
N LEU A 77 -9.14 6.37 23.30
CA LEU A 77 -9.61 4.98 23.33
C LEU A 77 -8.62 4.05 22.66
N ARG A 78 -7.96 4.46 21.58
CA ARG A 78 -6.90 3.68 20.89
C ARG A 78 -5.67 3.54 21.77
N ILE A 79 -5.21 4.61 22.42
CA ILE A 79 -4.12 4.56 23.40
C ILE A 79 -4.46 3.56 24.51
N TRP A 80 -5.68 3.63 25.03
CA TRP A 80 -6.12 2.74 26.11
C TRP A 80 -6.18 1.27 25.69
N THR A 81 -6.50 1.00 24.43
CA THR A 81 -6.63 -0.36 23.88
C THR A 81 -5.36 -0.85 23.16
N ALA A 82 -4.28 -0.08 23.13
CA ALA A 82 -3.04 -0.36 22.39
C ALA A 82 -2.41 -1.74 22.69
N GLU A 83 -2.61 -2.28 23.90
CA GLU A 83 -2.13 -3.61 24.29
C GLU A 83 -2.73 -4.75 23.43
N TYR A 84 -3.95 -4.57 22.93
CA TYR A 84 -4.58 -5.56 22.05
C TYR A 84 -4.08 -5.48 20.61
N LEU A 85 -3.55 -4.32 20.20
CA LEU A 85 -2.95 -4.13 18.89
C LEU A 85 -1.55 -4.75 18.81
N TYR A 86 -0.82 -4.73 19.94
CA TYR A 86 0.55 -5.25 20.04
C TYR A 86 0.64 -6.33 21.14
N PRO A 87 0.16 -7.57 20.88
CA PRO A 87 0.09 -8.64 21.88
C PRO A 87 1.45 -9.04 22.46
N ASP A 88 2.54 -8.78 21.70
CA ASP A 88 3.92 -9.05 22.14
C ASP A 88 4.44 -8.04 23.18
N GLN A 89 3.70 -6.93 23.41
CA GLN A 89 4.12 -5.84 24.30
C GLN A 89 2.99 -5.47 25.27
N LYS A 90 3.32 -5.31 26.55
CA LYS A 90 2.34 -4.97 27.58
C LYS A 90 2.57 -3.56 28.15
N GLY A 91 1.49 -2.91 28.57
CA GLY A 91 1.53 -1.62 29.25
C GLY A 91 2.13 -0.49 28.42
N ILE A 92 3.04 0.28 29.04
CA ILE A 92 3.63 1.49 28.46
C ILE A 92 4.36 1.22 27.13
N LYS A 93 4.96 0.05 26.94
CA LYS A 93 5.67 -0.29 25.70
C LYS A 93 4.72 -0.39 24.51
N ALA A 94 3.54 -0.96 24.69
CA ALA A 94 2.51 -1.03 23.65
C ALA A 94 1.99 0.37 23.29
N VAL A 95 1.79 1.24 24.30
CA VAL A 95 1.38 2.64 24.10
C VAL A 95 2.43 3.42 23.33
N LEU A 96 3.71 3.33 23.72
CA LEU A 96 4.79 4.02 23.01
C LEU A 96 4.92 3.56 21.57
N ARG A 97 4.76 2.25 21.33
CA ARG A 97 4.78 1.70 19.97
C ARG A 97 3.61 2.21 19.13
N PHE A 98 2.43 2.34 19.72
CA PHE A 98 1.27 2.93 19.04
C PHE A 98 1.51 4.40 18.73
N LEU A 99 1.99 5.21 19.70
CA LEU A 99 2.26 6.64 19.49
C LEU A 99 3.28 6.91 18.38
N LEU A 100 4.28 6.00 18.22
CA LEU A 100 5.29 6.07 17.17
C LEU A 100 4.90 5.34 15.89
N SER A 101 3.75 4.67 15.86
CA SER A 101 3.22 4.05 14.65
C SER A 101 2.69 5.10 13.66
N PHE A 102 2.61 4.72 12.39
CA PHE A 102 2.02 5.59 11.37
C PHE A 102 0.61 6.06 11.77
N ASP A 103 -0.24 5.14 12.24
CA ASP A 103 -1.61 5.46 12.68
C ASP A 103 -1.63 6.42 13.87
N GLY A 104 -0.78 6.18 14.87
CA GLY A 104 -0.70 7.03 16.05
C GLY A 104 -0.22 8.46 15.75
N ILE A 105 0.74 8.60 14.82
CA ILE A 105 1.25 9.89 14.36
C ILE A 105 0.18 10.62 13.54
N VAL A 106 -0.53 9.94 12.64
CA VAL A 106 -1.62 10.53 11.85
C VAL A 106 -2.73 11.04 12.76
N ASP A 107 -3.14 10.25 13.78
CA ASP A 107 -4.15 10.65 14.75
C ASP A 107 -3.72 11.90 15.53
N LEU A 108 -2.49 11.90 16.01
CA LEU A 108 -1.94 13.05 16.73
C LEU A 108 -1.89 14.30 15.85
N CYS A 109 -1.39 14.18 14.63
CA CYS A 109 -1.33 15.29 13.66
C CYS A 109 -2.70 15.84 13.27
N THR A 110 -3.77 15.04 13.40
CA THR A 110 -5.15 15.48 13.15
C THR A 110 -5.68 16.39 14.25
N ILE A 111 -5.29 16.11 15.49
CA ILE A 111 -5.77 16.80 16.70
C ILE A 111 -4.92 18.05 16.99
N LEU A 112 -3.61 17.93 16.80
CA LEU A 112 -2.60 18.92 17.20
C LEU A 112 -2.86 20.33 16.62
N PRO A 113 -3.26 20.53 15.35
CA PRO A 113 -3.49 21.85 14.79
C PRO A 113 -4.59 22.64 15.47
N PHE A 114 -5.57 21.99 16.08
CA PHE A 114 -6.65 22.64 16.77
C PHE A 114 -6.20 23.35 18.05
N PHE A 115 -5.25 22.75 18.78
CA PHE A 115 -4.73 23.32 20.03
C PHE A 115 -3.66 24.40 19.81
N PHE A 116 -2.95 24.35 18.69
CA PHE A 116 -1.86 25.28 18.35
C PHE A 116 -2.28 26.32 17.30
N LEU A 117 -3.52 26.79 17.36
CA LEU A 117 -4.16 27.68 16.37
C LEU A 117 -3.53 29.06 16.21
N SER A 118 -2.62 29.50 17.06
CA SER A 118 -2.11 30.86 17.05
C SER A 118 -0.78 30.97 16.28
N GLY A 119 -0.86 31.21 14.98
CA GLY A 119 0.17 31.94 14.25
C GLY A 119 1.06 31.17 13.29
N PHE A 120 1.25 29.87 13.42
CA PHE A 120 2.14 29.13 12.50
C PHE A 120 1.39 28.54 11.31
N VAL A 121 1.77 28.95 10.09
CA VAL A 121 1.23 28.45 8.82
C VAL A 121 1.34 26.91 8.72
N VAL A 122 2.41 26.33 9.28
CA VAL A 122 2.65 24.88 9.32
C VAL A 122 1.51 24.12 10.00
N PHE A 123 0.96 24.61 11.10
CA PHE A 123 -0.15 23.94 11.79
C PHE A 123 -1.46 23.99 11.01
N ARG A 124 -1.67 25.03 10.20
CA ARG A 124 -2.81 25.05 9.26
C ARG A 124 -2.65 23.98 8.17
N MET A 125 -1.44 23.80 7.65
CA MET A 125 -1.16 22.74 6.66
C MET A 125 -1.33 21.34 7.23
N LEU A 126 -1.03 21.13 8.52
CA LEU A 126 -1.24 19.84 9.18
C LEU A 126 -2.71 19.39 9.21
N ARG A 127 -3.68 20.31 9.03
CA ARG A 127 -5.10 19.93 8.90
C ARG A 127 -5.34 19.01 7.69
N VAL A 128 -4.56 19.18 6.62
CA VAL A 128 -4.62 18.32 5.42
C VAL A 128 -4.24 16.87 5.75
N VAL A 129 -3.40 16.65 6.78
CA VAL A 129 -3.02 15.30 7.24
C VAL A 129 -4.23 14.46 7.64
N ARG A 130 -5.37 15.08 7.98
CA ARG A 130 -6.64 14.40 8.26
C ARG A 130 -7.11 13.51 7.11
N ILE A 131 -6.72 13.81 5.87
CA ILE A 131 -7.00 12.94 4.70
C ILE A 131 -6.43 11.54 4.90
N PHE A 132 -5.28 11.41 5.58
CA PHE A 132 -4.68 10.11 5.85
C PHE A 132 -5.53 9.20 6.76
N HIS A 133 -6.47 9.75 7.53
CA HIS A 133 -7.46 8.96 8.23
C HIS A 133 -8.34 8.12 7.29
N LEU A 134 -8.58 8.58 6.06
CA LEU A 134 -9.35 7.84 5.06
C LEU A 134 -8.62 6.57 4.60
N PHE A 135 -7.28 6.55 4.64
CA PHE A 135 -6.52 5.35 4.28
C PHE A 135 -6.74 4.17 5.22
N ARG A 136 -7.22 4.41 6.44
CA ARG A 136 -7.56 3.33 7.38
C ARG A 136 -8.75 2.50 6.91
N ILE A 137 -9.70 3.12 6.23
CA ILE A 137 -10.88 2.43 5.69
C ILE A 137 -10.44 1.45 4.63
N ASN A 138 -9.42 1.81 3.86
CA ASN A 138 -8.86 0.98 2.80
C ASN A 138 -8.08 -0.25 3.32
N ALA A 139 -7.61 -0.25 4.58
CA ALA A 139 -7.04 -1.46 5.20
C ALA A 139 -8.05 -2.61 5.28
N TYR A 140 -9.34 -2.30 5.07
CA TYR A 140 -10.44 -3.25 5.04
C TYR A 140 -10.63 -3.94 3.68
N TYR A 141 -10.16 -3.33 2.61
CA TYR A 141 -10.28 -3.87 1.26
C TYR A 141 -9.01 -4.63 0.88
N ASP A 142 -9.17 -5.89 0.50
CA ASP A 142 -8.07 -6.74 0.01
C ASP A 142 -7.26 -6.06 -1.11
N SER A 143 -7.93 -5.20 -1.88
CA SER A 143 -7.30 -4.41 -2.95
C SER A 143 -6.21 -3.46 -2.46
N PHE A 144 -6.38 -2.81 -1.29
CA PHE A 144 -5.35 -1.92 -0.74
C PHE A 144 -4.16 -2.69 -0.18
N ASN A 145 -4.44 -3.86 0.42
CA ASN A 145 -3.39 -4.76 0.87
C ASN A 145 -2.53 -5.25 -0.30
N VAL A 146 -3.14 -5.50 -1.46
CA VAL A 146 -2.42 -5.85 -2.71
C VAL A 146 -1.49 -4.71 -3.13
N ILE A 147 -1.98 -3.45 -3.12
CA ILE A 147 -1.16 -2.27 -3.47
C ILE A 147 0.05 -2.15 -2.55
N THR A 148 -0.17 -2.19 -1.24
CA THR A 148 0.90 -2.07 -0.25
C THR A 148 1.89 -3.23 -0.32
N SER A 149 1.42 -4.45 -0.55
CA SER A 149 2.27 -5.63 -0.74
C SER A 149 3.18 -5.49 -1.95
N VAL A 150 2.64 -5.06 -3.10
CA VAL A 150 3.41 -4.84 -4.33
C VAL A 150 4.46 -3.75 -4.12
N LEU A 151 4.08 -2.61 -3.53
CA LEU A 151 5.01 -1.52 -3.25
C LEU A 151 6.14 -1.96 -2.31
N TYR A 152 5.82 -2.75 -1.28
CA TYR A 152 6.80 -3.25 -0.34
C TYR A 152 7.73 -4.29 -0.96
N GLU A 153 7.20 -5.22 -1.74
CA GLU A 153 7.95 -6.27 -2.42
C GLU A 153 8.90 -5.70 -3.49
N LYS A 154 8.40 -4.76 -4.29
CA LYS A 154 9.17 -4.13 -5.38
C LYS A 154 9.93 -2.87 -4.94
N ARG A 155 9.95 -2.53 -3.63
CA ARG A 155 10.52 -1.27 -3.11
C ARG A 155 11.95 -0.98 -3.57
N ASN A 156 12.82 -1.99 -3.60
CA ASN A 156 14.22 -1.79 -4.01
C ASN A 156 14.33 -1.41 -5.49
N GLN A 157 13.51 -2.01 -6.34
CA GLN A 157 13.46 -1.71 -7.76
C GLN A 157 12.85 -0.32 -8.00
N ILE A 158 11.79 0.02 -7.25
CA ILE A 158 11.15 1.36 -7.31
C ILE A 158 12.14 2.43 -6.85
N ILE A 159 12.83 2.24 -5.72
CA ILE A 159 13.82 3.20 -5.22
C ILE A 159 14.96 3.39 -6.24
N SER A 160 15.45 2.29 -6.84
CA SER A 160 16.50 2.37 -7.88
C SER A 160 16.02 3.15 -9.10
N SER A 161 14.78 2.94 -9.55
CA SER A 161 14.22 3.67 -10.69
C SER A 161 14.00 5.15 -10.39
N VAL A 162 13.52 5.49 -9.18
CA VAL A 162 13.40 6.88 -8.72
C VAL A 162 14.76 7.55 -8.64
N PHE A 163 15.79 6.84 -8.17
CA PHE A 163 17.16 7.36 -8.14
C PHE A 163 17.68 7.69 -9.54
N ILE A 164 17.43 6.82 -10.53
CA ILE A 164 17.78 7.09 -11.94
C ILE A 164 17.08 8.36 -12.44
N ILE A 165 15.80 8.52 -12.15
CA ILE A 165 15.04 9.72 -12.53
C ILE A 165 15.63 10.96 -11.87
N LEU A 166 15.98 10.91 -10.59
CA LEU A 166 16.62 12.04 -9.89
C LEU A 166 17.95 12.43 -10.50
N VAL A 167 18.80 11.46 -10.84
CA VAL A 167 20.08 11.70 -11.53
C VAL A 167 19.84 12.35 -12.89
N LEU A 168 18.87 11.84 -13.66
CA LEU A 168 18.49 12.44 -14.95
C LEU A 168 17.99 13.87 -14.80
N MET A 169 17.15 14.14 -13.77
CA MET A 169 16.68 15.50 -13.47
C MET A 169 17.84 16.45 -13.14
N MET A 170 18.78 16.01 -12.30
CA MET A 170 19.94 16.83 -11.94
C MET A 170 20.82 17.11 -13.16
N ALA A 171 21.12 16.10 -13.96
CA ALA A 171 21.90 16.25 -15.18
C ALA A 171 21.21 17.22 -16.17
N SER A 172 19.90 17.01 -16.38
CA SER A 172 19.09 17.86 -17.26
C SER A 172 19.01 19.31 -16.77
N SER A 173 18.91 19.50 -15.45
CA SER A 173 18.91 20.81 -14.80
C SER A 173 20.20 21.59 -15.10
N LEU A 174 21.34 20.96 -14.85
CA LEU A 174 22.65 21.59 -15.10
C LEU A 174 22.89 21.87 -16.58
N CYS A 175 22.54 20.92 -17.45
CA CYS A 175 22.64 21.08 -18.88
C CYS A 175 21.80 22.26 -19.38
N MET A 176 20.53 22.35 -18.94
CA MET A 176 19.64 23.42 -19.36
C MET A 176 20.07 24.77 -18.80
N TYR A 177 20.49 24.81 -17.53
CA TYR A 177 21.07 26.01 -16.95
C TYR A 177 22.27 26.52 -17.79
N SER A 178 23.21 25.65 -18.12
CA SER A 178 24.37 26.02 -18.91
C SER A 178 24.04 26.49 -20.33
N ALA A 179 22.95 26.00 -20.93
CA ALA A 179 22.56 26.37 -22.28
C ALA A 179 21.75 27.66 -22.34
N GLU A 180 21.04 28.04 -21.29
CA GLU A 180 20.03 29.10 -21.33
C GLU A 180 20.36 30.31 -20.44
N HIS A 181 21.21 30.14 -19.40
CA HIS A 181 21.47 31.18 -18.40
C HIS A 181 21.98 32.50 -19.03
N ASP A 182 22.89 32.44 -20.00
CA ASP A 182 23.48 33.64 -20.60
C ASP A 182 22.46 34.45 -21.42
N ILE A 183 21.40 33.79 -21.93
CA ILE A 183 20.38 34.43 -22.79
C ILE A 183 19.14 34.82 -21.99
N GLN A 184 18.80 34.05 -20.99
CA GLN A 184 17.65 34.34 -20.11
C GLN A 184 18.01 34.17 -18.62
N PRO A 185 18.87 35.05 -18.09
CA PRO A 185 19.39 34.96 -16.72
C PRO A 185 18.30 35.09 -15.63
N ASP A 186 17.19 35.79 -15.96
CA ASP A 186 16.05 35.99 -15.03
C ASP A 186 15.19 34.71 -14.92
N VAL A 187 15.19 33.87 -15.95
CA VAL A 187 14.39 32.62 -16.00
C VAL A 187 15.21 31.44 -15.49
N PHE A 188 16.39 31.24 -16.06
CA PHE A 188 17.36 30.23 -15.61
C PHE A 188 18.40 30.86 -14.69
N ASN A 189 17.94 31.45 -13.57
CA ASN A 189 18.80 32.20 -12.67
C ASN A 189 19.78 31.32 -11.86
N ASN A 190 19.46 30.05 -11.66
CA ASN A 190 20.32 29.06 -10.98
C ASN A 190 19.90 27.62 -11.38
N ALA A 191 20.64 26.64 -10.88
CA ALA A 191 20.36 25.22 -11.15
C ALA A 191 18.96 24.77 -10.68
N PHE A 192 18.36 25.40 -9.66
CA PHE A 192 17.00 25.05 -9.21
C PHE A 192 15.94 25.44 -10.22
N SER A 193 16.09 26.56 -10.95
CA SER A 193 15.15 26.88 -12.05
C SER A 193 15.26 25.87 -13.19
N GLY A 194 16.47 25.40 -13.50
CA GLY A 194 16.68 24.26 -14.41
C GLY A 194 16.06 22.97 -13.89
N MET A 195 16.11 22.71 -12.57
CA MET A 195 15.47 21.53 -11.95
C MET A 195 13.95 21.61 -12.05
N TRP A 196 13.35 22.77 -11.81
CA TRP A 196 11.90 23.00 -11.99
C TRP A 196 11.46 22.68 -13.41
N TRP A 197 12.20 23.19 -14.41
CA TRP A 197 11.97 22.85 -15.80
C TRP A 197 12.11 21.35 -16.08
N SER A 198 13.17 20.71 -15.55
CA SER A 198 13.45 19.30 -15.75
C SER A 198 12.34 18.41 -15.14
N ILE A 199 11.86 18.73 -13.93
CA ILE A 199 10.74 18.03 -13.29
C ILE A 199 9.49 18.11 -14.15
N SER A 200 9.14 19.33 -14.60
CA SER A 200 7.93 19.54 -15.39
C SER A 200 7.98 18.82 -16.75
N THR A 201 9.17 18.73 -17.35
CA THR A 201 9.40 18.09 -18.65
C THR A 201 9.48 16.57 -18.53
N ILE A 202 10.30 16.05 -17.62
CA ILE A 202 10.54 14.60 -17.43
C ILE A 202 9.27 13.91 -16.93
N LEU A 203 8.54 14.52 -15.99
CA LEU A 203 7.26 14.01 -15.51
C LEU A 203 6.08 14.31 -16.44
N THR A 204 6.35 14.89 -17.62
CA THR A 204 5.35 15.20 -18.66
C THR A 204 4.23 16.16 -18.20
N VAL A 205 4.49 17.04 -17.20
CA VAL A 205 3.54 18.04 -16.72
C VAL A 205 3.48 19.24 -17.68
N GLY A 206 4.65 19.83 -18.03
CA GLY A 206 4.77 20.88 -19.03
C GLY A 206 4.04 22.18 -18.66
N TYR A 207 4.33 22.78 -17.49
CA TYR A 207 3.68 24.03 -17.06
C TYR A 207 3.84 25.18 -18.07
N GLY A 208 4.97 25.23 -18.81
CA GLY A 208 5.22 26.25 -19.83
C GLY A 208 5.65 27.61 -19.29
N ASP A 209 5.89 27.72 -18.00
CA ASP A 209 6.39 28.92 -17.31
C ASP A 209 7.89 29.13 -17.54
N ILE A 210 8.65 28.05 -17.68
CA ILE A 210 10.07 28.00 -18.02
C ILE A 210 10.26 27.09 -19.23
N TYR A 211 10.95 27.61 -20.27
CA TYR A 211 11.25 26.83 -21.48
C TYR A 211 12.53 27.32 -22.17
N PRO A 212 13.24 26.47 -22.94
CA PRO A 212 14.45 26.86 -23.66
C PRO A 212 14.14 27.72 -24.88
N VAL A 213 14.90 28.80 -25.06
CA VAL A 213 14.81 29.68 -26.24
C VAL A 213 15.98 29.49 -27.20
N THR A 214 17.15 29.02 -26.71
CA THR A 214 18.30 28.77 -27.56
C THR A 214 18.12 27.53 -28.44
N VAL A 215 18.78 27.51 -29.58
CA VAL A 215 18.77 26.34 -30.48
C VAL A 215 19.34 25.12 -29.77
N LEU A 216 20.46 25.31 -29.02
CA LEU A 216 21.10 24.23 -28.25
C LEU A 216 20.15 23.70 -27.17
N GLY A 217 19.55 24.59 -26.36
CA GLY A 217 18.59 24.23 -25.32
C GLY A 217 17.37 23.47 -25.86
N ARG A 218 16.84 23.85 -27.00
CA ARG A 218 15.72 23.13 -27.66
C ARG A 218 16.11 21.74 -28.13
N ILE A 219 17.31 21.58 -28.72
CA ILE A 219 17.81 20.26 -29.11
C ILE A 219 17.96 19.37 -27.87
N MET A 220 18.58 19.91 -26.80
CA MET A 220 18.75 19.19 -25.53
C MET A 220 17.39 18.82 -24.92
N ALA A 221 16.41 19.73 -24.96
CA ALA A 221 15.05 19.46 -24.45
C ALA A 221 14.39 18.29 -25.16
N ILE A 222 14.56 18.15 -26.49
CA ILE A 222 14.05 16.98 -27.23
C ILE A 222 14.65 15.69 -26.69
N PHE A 223 15.98 15.61 -26.55
CA PHE A 223 16.65 14.41 -26.04
C PHE A 223 16.24 14.11 -24.60
N ILE A 224 16.19 15.13 -23.74
CA ILE A 224 15.79 14.98 -22.33
C ILE A 224 14.35 14.47 -22.22
N SER A 225 13.45 14.96 -23.07
CA SER A 225 12.05 14.52 -23.09
C SER A 225 11.94 13.05 -23.47
N PHE A 226 12.65 12.57 -24.49
CA PHE A 226 12.70 11.15 -24.84
C PHE A 226 13.24 10.28 -23.71
N LEU A 227 14.36 10.69 -23.10
CA LEU A 227 14.93 9.97 -21.95
C LEU A 227 13.99 10.00 -20.76
N GLY A 228 13.30 11.10 -20.51
CA GLY A 228 12.32 11.27 -19.43
C GLY A 228 11.16 10.30 -19.54
N VAL A 229 10.53 10.22 -20.72
CA VAL A 229 9.44 9.25 -20.98
C VAL A 229 9.90 7.82 -20.71
N GLY A 230 11.10 7.45 -21.19
CA GLY A 230 11.67 6.12 -20.92
C GLY A 230 11.94 5.88 -19.44
N ALA A 231 12.49 6.88 -18.73
CA ALA A 231 12.80 6.76 -17.32
C ALA A 231 11.54 6.61 -16.44
N VAL A 232 10.46 7.34 -16.73
CA VAL A 232 9.18 7.25 -15.99
C VAL A 232 8.43 5.95 -16.28
N ALA A 233 8.61 5.37 -17.46
CA ALA A 233 8.02 4.09 -17.81
C ALA A 233 8.55 2.93 -16.93
N ILE A 234 9.79 3.01 -16.41
CA ILE A 234 10.40 1.95 -15.61
C ILE A 234 9.63 1.68 -14.30
N PRO A 235 9.43 2.66 -13.39
CA PRO A 235 8.69 2.40 -12.15
C PRO A 235 7.24 2.01 -12.42
N THR A 236 6.60 2.57 -13.44
CA THR A 236 5.24 2.20 -13.84
C THR A 236 5.18 0.73 -14.26
N GLY A 237 6.14 0.27 -15.07
CA GLY A 237 6.24 -1.13 -15.50
C GLY A 237 6.48 -2.09 -14.32
N ILE A 238 7.37 -1.73 -13.38
CA ILE A 238 7.64 -2.52 -12.17
C ILE A 238 6.38 -2.70 -11.32
N ILE A 239 5.63 -1.62 -11.10
CA ILE A 239 4.39 -1.64 -10.33
C ILE A 239 3.33 -2.48 -11.03
N SER A 240 3.16 -2.30 -12.35
CA SER A 240 2.19 -3.06 -13.15
C SER A 240 2.49 -4.56 -13.14
N ALA A 241 3.75 -4.94 -13.31
CA ALA A 241 4.18 -6.33 -13.24
C ALA A 241 3.92 -6.93 -11.84
N GLY A 242 4.20 -6.19 -10.77
CA GLY A 242 3.93 -6.60 -9.40
C GLY A 242 2.43 -6.84 -9.14
N PHE A 243 1.55 -6.02 -9.69
CA PHE A 243 0.11 -6.23 -9.60
C PHE A 243 -0.33 -7.53 -10.30
N VAL A 244 0.15 -7.77 -11.51
CA VAL A 244 -0.18 -9.00 -12.24
C VAL A 244 0.26 -10.23 -11.45
N GLU A 245 1.47 -10.21 -10.88
CA GLU A 245 2.01 -11.29 -10.06
C GLU A 245 1.14 -11.56 -8.82
N GLN A 246 0.78 -10.52 -8.06
CA GLN A 246 -0.08 -10.63 -6.86
C GLN A 246 -1.49 -11.14 -7.20
N TYR A 247 -2.11 -10.64 -8.26
CA TYR A 247 -3.42 -11.14 -8.70
C TYR A 247 -3.37 -12.61 -9.09
N THR A 248 -2.32 -13.04 -9.79
CA THR A 248 -2.13 -14.44 -10.18
C THR A 248 -1.97 -15.34 -8.94
N GLN A 249 -1.21 -14.89 -7.92
CA GLN A 249 -1.05 -15.61 -6.67
C GLN A 249 -2.38 -15.75 -5.91
N LEU A 250 -3.16 -14.67 -5.81
CA LEU A 250 -4.48 -14.70 -5.16
C LEU A 250 -5.46 -15.63 -5.89
N GLN A 251 -5.47 -15.62 -7.22
CA GLN A 251 -6.30 -16.53 -8.00
C GLN A 251 -5.91 -17.99 -7.79
N ASN A 252 -4.62 -18.29 -7.71
CA ASN A 252 -4.14 -19.63 -7.47
C ASN A 252 -4.51 -20.11 -6.05
N GLN A 253 -4.37 -19.25 -5.05
CA GLN A 253 -4.79 -19.54 -3.67
C GLN A 253 -6.32 -19.75 -3.57
N SER A 254 -7.12 -18.95 -4.26
CA SER A 254 -8.59 -19.12 -4.26
C SER A 254 -9.02 -20.41 -4.95
N LYS A 255 -8.33 -20.83 -6.01
CA LYS A 255 -8.57 -22.12 -6.68
C LYS A 255 -8.27 -23.29 -5.75
N VAL A 256 -7.22 -23.21 -4.94
CA VAL A 256 -6.89 -24.24 -3.94
C VAL A 256 -7.96 -24.29 -2.83
N ASN A 257 -8.47 -23.13 -2.38
CA ASN A 257 -9.47 -23.07 -1.31
C ASN A 257 -10.91 -23.42 -1.74
N THR A 258 -11.23 -23.34 -3.06
CA THR A 258 -12.58 -23.64 -3.56
C THR A 258 -12.76 -25.10 -4.00
N GLY A 259 -11.80 -25.99 -3.71
CA GLY A 259 -11.93 -27.43 -4.06
C GLY A 259 -11.92 -27.70 -5.57
N VAL A 260 -11.59 -26.70 -6.39
CA VAL A 260 -11.32 -26.92 -7.82
C VAL A 260 -9.98 -27.63 -7.89
N ARG A 261 -10.02 -28.86 -8.40
CA ARG A 261 -8.90 -29.79 -8.60
C ARG A 261 -7.60 -29.06 -8.95
N GLY A 262 -6.81 -28.70 -7.95
CA GLY A 262 -5.48 -28.16 -8.13
C GLY A 262 -4.52 -29.28 -8.41
N THR A 263 -3.79 -29.20 -9.50
CA THR A 263 -2.67 -30.12 -9.73
C THR A 263 -1.54 -29.69 -8.81
N VAL A 264 -1.11 -30.60 -7.93
CA VAL A 264 0.04 -30.40 -7.03
C VAL A 264 1.24 -31.10 -7.66
N SER A 265 2.41 -30.45 -7.63
CA SER A 265 3.68 -31.07 -8.01
C SER A 265 4.53 -31.32 -6.78
N VAL A 266 5.02 -32.54 -6.65
CA VAL A 266 5.94 -32.96 -5.57
C VAL A 266 7.14 -33.66 -6.15
N THR A 267 8.34 -33.25 -5.77
CA THR A 267 9.58 -33.95 -6.12
C THR A 267 9.80 -35.11 -5.14
N VAL A 268 9.98 -36.30 -5.63
CA VAL A 268 10.21 -37.51 -4.85
C VAL A 268 11.68 -37.57 -4.44
N GLY A 269 11.94 -37.32 -3.14
CA GLY A 269 13.26 -37.47 -2.52
C GLY A 269 13.43 -38.85 -1.87
N SER A 270 14.61 -39.11 -1.28
CA SER A 270 14.93 -40.34 -0.58
C SER A 270 13.98 -40.68 0.59
N ASP A 271 13.40 -39.66 1.24
CA ASP A 271 12.47 -39.81 2.38
C ASP A 271 11.00 -39.67 1.98
N SER A 272 10.70 -39.63 0.68
CA SER A 272 9.34 -39.43 0.18
C SER A 272 8.48 -40.67 0.42
N PRO A 273 7.23 -40.51 0.93
CA PRO A 273 6.29 -41.62 1.10
C PRO A 273 5.88 -42.28 -0.21
N PHE A 274 6.16 -41.66 -1.34
CA PHE A 274 5.81 -42.14 -2.69
C PHE A 274 6.93 -42.98 -3.32
N LEU A 275 8.12 -43.01 -2.72
CA LEU A 275 9.27 -43.70 -3.28
C LEU A 275 9.03 -45.21 -3.42
N ASN A 276 9.36 -45.77 -4.57
CA ASN A 276 9.22 -47.19 -4.90
C ASN A 276 7.78 -47.76 -4.94
N LEU A 277 6.75 -46.90 -4.74
CA LEU A 277 5.35 -47.28 -4.91
C LEU A 277 4.93 -47.25 -6.39
N THR A 278 3.92 -48.03 -6.72
CA THR A 278 3.26 -47.94 -8.02
C THR A 278 2.20 -46.84 -7.97
N VAL A 279 1.81 -46.30 -9.14
CA VAL A 279 0.78 -45.28 -9.25
C VAL A 279 -0.51 -45.75 -8.59
N GLN A 280 -0.96 -46.98 -8.82
CA GLN A 280 -2.13 -47.59 -8.21
C GLN A 280 -2.05 -47.59 -6.66
N GLN A 281 -0.86 -47.91 -6.11
CA GLN A 281 -0.65 -47.91 -4.66
C GLN A 281 -0.72 -46.50 -4.06
N ILE A 282 -0.19 -45.53 -4.80
CA ILE A 282 -0.24 -44.12 -4.41
C ILE A 282 -1.69 -43.59 -4.43
N GLU A 283 -2.41 -43.84 -5.50
CA GLU A 283 -3.80 -43.42 -5.64
C GLU A 283 -4.72 -44.03 -4.60
N SER A 284 -4.60 -45.33 -4.37
CA SER A 284 -5.43 -46.03 -3.39
C SER A 284 -5.05 -45.76 -1.94
N GLY A 285 -3.77 -45.58 -1.65
CA GLY A 285 -3.26 -45.37 -0.29
C GLY A 285 -3.38 -43.93 0.22
N PHE A 286 -3.23 -42.95 -0.66
CA PHE A 286 -3.22 -41.54 -0.30
C PHE A 286 -4.47 -40.77 -0.78
N GLY A 287 -5.38 -41.39 -1.53
CA GLY A 287 -6.59 -40.76 -2.03
C GLY A 287 -6.33 -39.61 -3.02
N ILE A 288 -5.30 -39.77 -3.82
CA ILE A 288 -4.86 -38.80 -4.84
C ILE A 288 -4.93 -39.46 -6.23
N ASP A 289 -5.05 -38.64 -7.28
CA ASP A 289 -5.07 -39.07 -8.66
C ASP A 289 -3.81 -38.58 -9.37
N VAL A 290 -2.96 -39.48 -9.81
CA VAL A 290 -1.66 -39.15 -10.44
C VAL A 290 -1.86 -38.88 -11.93
N ILE A 291 -1.71 -37.59 -12.31
CA ILE A 291 -1.94 -37.13 -13.67
C ILE A 291 -0.72 -37.42 -14.57
N ALA A 292 0.47 -37.13 -14.10
CA ALA A 292 1.71 -37.27 -14.82
C ALA A 292 2.91 -37.42 -13.91
N VAL A 293 3.96 -38.01 -14.41
CA VAL A 293 5.28 -38.11 -13.77
C VAL A 293 6.31 -37.47 -14.71
N VAL A 294 7.15 -36.58 -14.15
CA VAL A 294 8.28 -36.02 -14.90
C VAL A 294 9.55 -36.71 -14.42
N ARG A 295 10.19 -37.48 -15.33
CA ARG A 295 11.46 -38.15 -15.08
C ARG A 295 12.52 -37.64 -16.05
N LYS A 296 13.61 -37.10 -15.52
CA LYS A 296 14.75 -36.54 -16.31
C LYS A 296 14.29 -35.54 -17.40
N GLY A 297 13.29 -34.70 -17.05
CA GLY A 297 12.74 -33.66 -17.93
C GLY A 297 11.69 -34.14 -18.94
N ALA A 298 11.42 -35.45 -19.02
CA ALA A 298 10.36 -36.03 -19.90
C ALA A 298 9.05 -36.15 -19.07
N VAL A 299 7.93 -35.69 -19.64
CA VAL A 299 6.59 -35.87 -19.07
C VAL A 299 6.06 -37.24 -19.51
N ILE A 300 5.72 -38.10 -18.56
CA ILE A 300 5.22 -39.44 -18.76
C ILE A 300 3.79 -39.49 -18.24
N LEU A 301 2.84 -39.98 -19.02
CA LEU A 301 1.52 -40.38 -18.56
C LEU A 301 1.62 -41.79 -17.99
N PRO A 302 1.61 -41.96 -16.66
CA PRO A 302 1.95 -43.24 -16.08
C PRO A 302 0.76 -44.23 -16.19
N SER A 303 1.07 -45.50 -16.35
CA SER A 303 0.09 -46.58 -16.11
C SER A 303 0.03 -46.95 -14.66
N ASP A 304 -1.04 -47.63 -14.22
CA ASP A 304 -1.24 -48.08 -12.84
C ASP A 304 -0.04 -48.83 -12.23
N SER A 305 0.68 -49.56 -13.07
CA SER A 305 1.87 -50.34 -12.69
C SER A 305 3.18 -49.53 -12.73
N TYR A 306 3.14 -48.28 -13.14
CA TYR A 306 4.34 -47.45 -13.22
C TYR A 306 4.90 -47.19 -11.84
N ARG A 307 6.20 -47.49 -11.66
CA ARG A 307 6.89 -47.34 -10.36
C ARG A 307 7.62 -46.01 -10.27
N ILE A 308 7.42 -45.32 -9.19
CA ILE A 308 8.01 -44.03 -8.89
C ILE A 308 9.43 -44.22 -8.36
N GLU A 309 10.39 -43.46 -8.89
CA GLU A 309 11.80 -43.46 -8.48
C GLU A 309 12.20 -42.14 -7.87
N GLU A 310 13.36 -42.12 -7.19
CA GLU A 310 13.95 -40.91 -6.65
C GLU A 310 14.30 -39.91 -7.76
N GLY A 311 13.96 -38.63 -7.54
CA GLY A 311 14.13 -37.56 -8.50
C GLY A 311 12.95 -37.38 -9.47
N ASP A 312 11.93 -38.23 -9.42
CA ASP A 312 10.68 -38.00 -10.16
C ASP A 312 9.90 -36.82 -9.61
N ILE A 313 9.21 -36.07 -10.48
CA ILE A 313 8.25 -35.07 -10.07
C ILE A 313 6.85 -35.62 -10.36
N LEU A 314 6.09 -35.84 -9.27
CA LEU A 314 4.70 -36.28 -9.38
C LEU A 314 3.79 -35.06 -9.56
N LEU A 315 2.93 -35.13 -10.57
CA LEU A 315 1.80 -34.21 -10.77
C LEU A 315 0.53 -34.96 -10.42
N TYR A 316 -0.17 -34.57 -9.34
CA TYR A 316 -1.36 -35.26 -8.86
C TYR A 316 -2.47 -34.31 -8.45
N GLN A 317 -3.70 -34.81 -8.35
CA GLN A 317 -4.87 -34.13 -7.80
C GLN A 317 -5.34 -34.83 -6.53
N THR A 318 -5.77 -34.04 -5.53
CA THR A 318 -6.36 -34.58 -4.30
C THR A 318 -7.87 -34.66 -4.44
N TYR A 319 -8.45 -35.84 -4.08
CA TYR A 319 -9.89 -35.97 -3.92
C TYR A 319 -10.30 -35.43 -2.56
N THR A 320 -10.97 -34.29 -2.52
CA THR A 320 -11.72 -33.91 -1.31
C THR A 320 -13.03 -34.70 -1.32
N ARG A 321 -13.14 -35.77 -0.51
CA ARG A 321 -14.43 -36.37 -0.19
C ARG A 321 -15.27 -35.31 0.52
N THR A 322 -16.29 -34.77 -0.16
CA THR A 322 -17.41 -34.09 0.49
C THR A 322 -18.17 -35.16 1.28
N THR A 323 -18.00 -35.18 2.61
CA THR A 323 -18.90 -35.84 3.56
C THR A 323 -20.08 -34.91 3.85
#